data_2eb6c05a007ecd315730f78e9d913611
#
_entry.id   2eb6c05a007ecd315730f78e9d913611
#
_cell.length_a   1.000
_cell.length_b   1.000
_cell.length_c   1.000
_cell.angle_alpha   90.00
_cell.angle_beta   90.00
_cell.angle_gamma   90.00
#
_symmetry.space_group_name_H-M   'P 1'
#
loop_
_entity.id
_entity.type
_entity.pdbx_description
1 polymer ?
#
loop_
_entity_poly.entity_id
_entity_poly.type
_entity_poly.pdbx_seq_one_letter_code
_entity_poly.pdbx_strand_id
1 'polypeptide(L)'
;IVVIDQDTDLIESLVNIYDVRGVVGNGGCYDVQKDAFEDGADLLIATTSSDETNILACLVAKKLGTPHTIARIRNPEYEKQLHFMREELGLSMAVTPDLYAAREIFRQLQLPAFLRRESFAKSRAEIVAMEVDADNKLCGKKLMELPRVLRHRVLVCAVRRGEEAFIPDGSFAIRAGDEGYLTAPAATLSRTVDELGLR
;
A
#
# COMPACT_ATOMS: atom_id res chain seq x y z
N ILE A 1 15.51 -14.29 -11.78
CA ILE A 1 14.39 -14.64 -10.87
C ILE A 1 14.17 -16.14 -10.95
N VAL A 2 13.95 -16.81 -9.78
CA VAL A 2 13.60 -18.22 -9.71
C VAL A 2 12.19 -18.34 -9.13
N VAL A 3 11.36 -19.17 -9.74
CA VAL A 3 10.00 -19.50 -9.28
C VAL A 3 9.96 -20.96 -8.86
N ILE A 4 9.41 -21.23 -7.67
CA ILE A 4 9.23 -22.59 -7.13
C ILE A 4 7.73 -22.83 -6.96
N ASP A 5 7.21 -23.86 -7.59
CA ASP A 5 5.83 -24.33 -7.39
C ASP A 5 5.76 -25.85 -7.54
N GLN A 6 4.74 -26.48 -6.96
CA GLN A 6 4.49 -27.91 -7.12
C GLN A 6 3.76 -28.24 -8.44
N ASP A 7 3.11 -27.25 -9.03
CA ASP A 7 2.38 -27.37 -10.29
C ASP A 7 3.34 -27.24 -11.48
N THR A 8 3.57 -28.34 -12.17
CA THR A 8 4.46 -28.40 -13.33
C THR A 8 3.94 -27.57 -14.48
N ASP A 9 2.63 -27.59 -14.76
CA ASP A 9 2.03 -26.87 -15.90
C ASP A 9 2.12 -25.36 -15.67
N LEU A 10 1.95 -24.92 -14.40
CA LEU A 10 2.14 -23.54 -14.01
C LEU A 10 3.60 -23.09 -14.22
N ILE A 11 4.57 -23.91 -13.77
CA ILE A 11 5.99 -23.60 -13.94
C ILE A 11 6.35 -23.50 -15.44
N GLU A 12 5.93 -24.45 -16.25
CA GLU A 12 6.17 -24.43 -17.70
C GLU A 12 5.57 -23.16 -18.34
N SER A 13 4.34 -22.82 -17.96
CA SER A 13 3.69 -21.60 -18.46
C SER A 13 4.47 -20.33 -18.08
N LEU A 14 4.92 -20.23 -16.83
CA LEU A 14 5.67 -19.05 -16.36
C LEU A 14 7.02 -18.91 -17.06
N VAL A 15 7.75 -20.00 -17.22
CA VAL A 15 9.04 -20.00 -17.96
C VAL A 15 8.87 -19.61 -19.41
N ASN A 16 7.76 -20.02 -20.06
CA ASN A 16 7.48 -19.65 -21.45
C ASN A 16 7.07 -18.18 -21.65
N ILE A 17 6.44 -17.57 -20.64
CA ILE A 17 5.93 -16.20 -20.73
C ILE A 17 6.95 -15.18 -20.21
N TYR A 18 7.69 -15.54 -19.15
CA TYR A 18 8.58 -14.63 -18.45
C TYR A 18 10.02 -15.15 -18.50
N ASP A 19 10.97 -14.24 -18.38
CA ASP A 19 12.41 -14.58 -18.24
C ASP A 19 12.71 -15.01 -16.79
N VAL A 20 12.26 -16.23 -16.44
CA VAL A 20 12.42 -16.81 -15.10
C VAL A 20 12.90 -18.26 -15.20
N ARG A 21 13.67 -18.70 -14.21
CA ARG A 21 14.01 -20.11 -14.00
C ARG A 21 12.90 -20.76 -13.17
N GLY A 22 12.37 -21.89 -13.62
CA GLY A 22 11.37 -22.69 -12.92
C GLY A 22 11.99 -23.85 -12.15
N VAL A 23 11.51 -24.14 -10.94
CA VAL A 23 11.83 -25.33 -10.16
C VAL A 23 10.52 -25.95 -9.67
N VAL A 24 10.27 -27.19 -10.08
CA VAL A 24 9.08 -27.93 -9.63
C VAL A 24 9.36 -28.57 -8.28
N GLY A 25 8.60 -28.17 -7.24
CA GLY A 25 8.77 -28.74 -5.92
C GLY A 25 8.09 -27.94 -4.81
N ASN A 26 8.15 -28.49 -3.59
CA ASN A 26 7.63 -27.80 -2.41
C ASN A 26 8.64 -26.74 -1.93
N GLY A 27 8.27 -25.46 -2.00
CA GLY A 27 9.11 -24.35 -1.57
C GLY A 27 9.48 -24.35 -0.08
N GLY A 28 8.83 -25.15 0.76
CA GLY A 28 9.22 -25.37 2.15
C GLY A 28 10.33 -26.41 2.34
N CYS A 29 10.73 -27.16 1.29
CA CYS A 29 11.74 -28.19 1.37
C CYS A 29 13.16 -27.63 1.18
N TYR A 30 14.08 -28.07 2.05
CA TYR A 30 15.48 -27.64 2.04
C TYR A 30 16.18 -27.95 0.70
N ASP A 31 16.05 -29.19 0.19
CA ASP A 31 16.72 -29.60 -1.03
C ASP A 31 16.22 -28.81 -2.26
N VAL A 32 14.90 -28.56 -2.33
CA VAL A 32 14.29 -27.77 -3.41
C VAL A 32 14.82 -26.35 -3.41
N GLN A 33 14.89 -25.72 -2.24
CA GLN A 33 15.44 -24.37 -2.14
C GLN A 33 16.95 -24.33 -2.40
N LYS A 34 17.70 -25.32 -1.93
CA LYS A 34 19.14 -25.42 -2.17
C LYS A 34 19.44 -25.50 -3.68
N ASP A 35 18.67 -26.31 -4.41
CA ASP A 35 18.82 -26.40 -5.87
C ASP A 35 18.37 -25.10 -6.57
N ALA A 36 17.32 -24.46 -6.06
CA ALA A 36 16.84 -23.18 -6.59
C ALA A 36 17.83 -22.02 -6.35
N PHE A 37 18.60 -22.07 -5.25
CA PHE A 37 19.52 -21.01 -4.81
C PHE A 37 20.99 -21.34 -5.09
N GLU A 38 21.28 -22.09 -6.13
CA GLU A 38 22.62 -22.52 -6.51
C GLU A 38 23.65 -21.36 -6.50
N ASP A 39 23.22 -20.19 -6.97
CA ASP A 39 24.01 -18.95 -6.99
C ASP A 39 23.72 -18.03 -5.78
N GLY A 40 22.98 -18.51 -4.78
CA GLY A 40 22.48 -17.70 -3.66
C GLY A 40 21.17 -16.95 -4.02
N ALA A 41 20.54 -16.39 -3.00
CA ALA A 41 19.33 -15.57 -3.16
C ALA A 41 19.38 -14.37 -2.20
N ASP A 42 19.15 -13.17 -2.71
CA ASP A 42 19.08 -11.95 -1.89
C ASP A 42 17.72 -11.82 -1.18
N LEU A 43 16.68 -12.36 -1.78
CA LEU A 43 15.31 -12.23 -1.31
C LEU A 43 14.51 -13.51 -1.63
N LEU A 44 13.80 -14.04 -0.64
CA LEU A 44 12.72 -15.01 -0.84
C LEU A 44 11.36 -14.36 -0.56
N ILE A 45 10.39 -14.57 -1.46
CA ILE A 45 8.99 -14.20 -1.27
C ILE A 45 8.14 -15.47 -1.29
N ALA A 46 7.57 -15.85 -0.14
CA ALA A 46 6.73 -17.03 0.00
C ALA A 46 5.25 -16.65 -0.04
N THR A 47 4.54 -17.11 -1.08
CA THR A 47 3.14 -16.73 -1.35
C THR A 47 2.25 -17.94 -1.67
N THR A 48 2.58 -19.12 -1.14
CA THR A 48 1.78 -20.34 -1.31
C THR A 48 0.41 -20.23 -0.62
N SER A 49 -0.48 -21.18 -0.84
CA SER A 49 -1.81 -21.20 -0.20
C SER A 49 -1.78 -21.48 1.30
N SER A 50 -0.66 -21.99 1.87
CA SER A 50 -0.51 -22.30 3.30
C SER A 50 0.42 -21.32 3.99
N ASP A 51 -0.04 -20.71 5.08
CA ASP A 51 0.75 -19.80 5.92
C ASP A 51 1.94 -20.53 6.57
N GLU A 52 1.74 -21.77 7.00
CA GLU A 52 2.76 -22.63 7.59
C GLU A 52 3.88 -22.92 6.59
N THR A 53 3.51 -23.22 5.34
CA THR A 53 4.48 -23.44 4.26
C THR A 53 5.25 -22.16 3.97
N ASN A 54 4.58 -21.00 3.97
CA ASN A 54 5.23 -19.70 3.74
C ASN A 54 6.23 -19.36 4.84
N ILE A 55 5.88 -19.62 6.10
CA ILE A 55 6.77 -19.40 7.25
C ILE A 55 7.96 -20.37 7.17
N LEU A 56 7.70 -21.65 6.92
CA LEU A 56 8.74 -22.67 6.80
C LEU A 56 9.71 -22.36 5.66
N ALA A 57 9.19 -21.96 4.49
CA ALA A 57 10.01 -21.58 3.35
C ALA A 57 10.95 -20.41 3.69
N CYS A 58 10.45 -19.39 4.39
CA CYS A 58 11.28 -18.28 4.85
C CYS A 58 12.35 -18.71 5.85
N LEU A 59 12.03 -19.62 6.77
CA LEU A 59 12.97 -20.16 7.74
C LEU A 59 14.10 -20.94 7.06
N VAL A 60 13.75 -21.81 6.11
CA VAL A 60 14.72 -22.58 5.32
C VAL A 60 15.63 -21.65 4.53
N ALA A 61 15.07 -20.66 3.83
CA ALA A 61 15.85 -19.69 3.08
C ALA A 61 16.85 -18.91 3.96
N LYS A 62 16.42 -18.51 5.16
CA LYS A 62 17.33 -17.87 6.14
C LYS A 62 18.49 -18.79 6.52
N LYS A 63 18.24 -20.08 6.73
CA LYS A 63 19.29 -21.04 7.04
C LYS A 63 20.22 -21.32 5.86
N LEU A 64 19.75 -21.13 4.64
CA LEU A 64 20.54 -21.19 3.41
C LEU A 64 21.33 -19.90 3.15
N GLY A 65 21.14 -18.85 3.97
CA GLY A 65 21.91 -17.60 3.89
C GLY A 65 21.18 -16.44 3.19
N THR A 66 19.91 -16.61 2.81
CA THR A 66 19.12 -15.51 2.20
C THR A 66 18.92 -14.37 3.20
N PRO A 67 19.41 -13.14 2.92
CA PRO A 67 19.35 -12.03 3.87
C PRO A 67 17.94 -11.50 4.10
N HIS A 68 17.04 -11.60 3.11
CA HIS A 68 15.69 -11.06 3.21
C HIS A 68 14.64 -12.10 2.88
N THR A 69 13.57 -12.16 3.71
CA THR A 69 12.45 -13.09 3.52
C THR A 69 11.13 -12.40 3.76
N ILE A 70 10.17 -12.64 2.87
CA ILE A 70 8.81 -12.10 2.96
C ILE A 70 7.83 -13.26 2.92
N ALA A 71 6.94 -13.39 3.91
CA ALA A 71 5.88 -14.38 3.94
C ALA A 71 4.50 -13.72 3.79
N ARG A 72 3.66 -14.31 2.93
CA ARG A 72 2.22 -14.03 2.95
C ARG A 72 1.60 -14.81 4.10
N ILE A 73 0.90 -14.11 5.00
CA ILE A 73 0.21 -14.67 6.16
C ILE A 73 -1.21 -14.15 6.15
N ARG A 74 -2.20 -15.04 6.14
CA ARG A 74 -3.63 -14.70 6.11
C ARG A 74 -4.30 -14.89 7.46
N ASN A 75 -3.85 -15.89 8.25
CA ASN A 75 -4.48 -16.22 9.53
C ASN A 75 -4.20 -15.11 10.56
N PRO A 76 -5.25 -14.46 11.12
CA PRO A 76 -5.08 -13.42 12.13
C PRO A 76 -4.41 -13.90 13.43
N GLU A 77 -4.41 -15.19 13.71
CA GLU A 77 -3.72 -15.74 14.88
C GLU A 77 -2.21 -15.59 14.78
N TYR A 78 -1.67 -15.77 13.57
CA TYR A 78 -0.24 -15.54 13.32
C TYR A 78 0.14 -14.06 13.36
N GLU A 79 -0.79 -13.15 13.04
CA GLU A 79 -0.53 -11.71 13.14
C GLU A 79 -0.09 -11.31 14.54
N LYS A 80 -0.68 -11.89 15.58
CA LYS A 80 -0.31 -11.63 16.99
C LYS A 80 1.09 -12.13 17.35
N GLN A 81 1.62 -13.07 16.55
CA GLN A 81 2.93 -13.69 16.76
C GLN A 81 4.02 -13.12 15.83
N LEU A 82 3.70 -12.14 14.99
CA LEU A 82 4.65 -11.60 14.01
C LEU A 82 5.94 -11.05 14.65
N HIS A 83 5.85 -10.51 15.86
CA HIS A 83 7.03 -10.04 16.59
C HIS A 83 7.98 -11.21 16.88
N PHE A 84 7.47 -12.28 17.48
CA PHE A 84 8.20 -13.52 17.70
C PHE A 84 8.78 -14.08 16.40
N MET A 85 7.99 -14.17 15.34
CA MET A 85 8.44 -14.68 14.05
C MET A 85 9.59 -13.86 13.44
N ARG A 86 9.58 -12.55 13.64
CA ARG A 86 10.67 -11.68 13.17
C ARG A 86 11.94 -11.86 13.97
N GLU A 87 11.84 -11.89 15.29
CA GLU A 87 13.00 -11.94 16.17
C GLU A 87 13.61 -13.34 16.23
N GLU A 88 12.78 -14.37 16.40
CA GLU A 88 13.27 -15.73 16.65
C GLU A 88 13.43 -16.54 15.36
N LEU A 89 12.52 -16.36 14.37
CA LEU A 89 12.58 -17.11 13.11
C LEU A 89 13.27 -16.33 11.98
N GLY A 90 13.66 -15.07 12.23
CA GLY A 90 14.38 -14.25 11.26
C GLY A 90 13.54 -13.83 10.04
N LEU A 91 12.20 -13.82 10.17
CA LEU A 91 11.32 -13.34 9.10
C LEU A 91 11.50 -11.83 8.93
N SER A 92 11.90 -11.39 7.74
CA SER A 92 12.14 -9.96 7.50
C SER A 92 10.84 -9.17 7.43
N MET A 93 9.81 -9.73 6.76
CA MET A 93 8.50 -9.10 6.60
C MET A 93 7.39 -10.15 6.49
N ALA A 94 6.23 -9.85 7.07
CA ALA A 94 4.99 -10.55 6.80
C ALA A 94 3.99 -9.62 6.14
N VAL A 95 3.26 -10.11 5.15
CA VAL A 95 2.21 -9.38 4.44
C VAL A 95 0.88 -10.11 4.62
N THR A 96 -0.13 -9.41 5.10
CA THR A 96 -1.50 -9.91 5.29
C THR A 96 -2.43 -9.16 4.33
N PRO A 97 -2.58 -9.61 3.06
CA PRO A 97 -3.30 -8.86 2.03
C PRO A 97 -4.74 -8.52 2.41
N ASP A 98 -5.46 -9.49 3.00
CA ASP A 98 -6.86 -9.32 3.38
C ASP A 98 -7.05 -8.23 4.43
N LEU A 99 -6.14 -8.15 5.41
CA LEU A 99 -6.16 -7.09 6.42
C LEU A 99 -5.83 -5.72 5.83
N TYR A 100 -4.85 -5.66 4.92
CA TYR A 100 -4.53 -4.40 4.23
C TYR A 100 -5.69 -3.93 3.36
N ALA A 101 -6.34 -4.82 2.62
CA ALA A 101 -7.52 -4.52 1.83
C ALA A 101 -8.68 -4.04 2.73
N ALA A 102 -8.96 -4.75 3.83
CA ALA A 102 -10.01 -4.36 4.78
C ALA A 102 -9.73 -2.99 5.41
N ARG A 103 -8.49 -2.70 5.78
CA ARG A 103 -8.09 -1.38 6.31
C ARG A 103 -8.27 -0.28 5.27
N GLU A 104 -7.93 -0.56 4.01
CA GLU A 104 -8.09 0.43 2.94
C GLU A 104 -9.57 0.69 2.64
N ILE A 105 -10.40 -0.36 2.55
CA ILE A 105 -11.87 -0.23 2.43
C ILE A 105 -12.44 0.59 3.59
N PHE A 106 -12.05 0.28 4.82
CA PHE A 106 -12.49 1.01 6.01
C PHE A 106 -12.11 2.50 5.95
N ARG A 107 -10.87 2.80 5.52
CA ARG A 107 -10.41 4.19 5.32
C ARG A 107 -11.26 4.94 4.30
N GLN A 108 -11.58 4.31 3.18
CA GLN A 108 -12.44 4.90 2.15
C GLN A 108 -13.86 5.17 2.67
N LEU A 109 -14.42 4.24 3.44
CA LEU A 109 -15.76 4.39 4.02
C LEU A 109 -15.85 5.46 5.11
N GLN A 110 -14.75 5.75 5.81
CA GLN A 110 -14.74 6.79 6.84
C GLN A 110 -14.93 8.21 6.30
N LEU A 111 -14.41 8.50 5.10
CA LEU A 111 -14.43 9.82 4.49
C LEU A 111 -14.73 9.70 2.99
N PRO A 112 -15.98 9.34 2.62
CA PRO A 112 -16.35 9.06 1.24
C PRO A 112 -16.27 10.30 0.32
N ALA A 113 -16.22 11.49 0.90
CA ALA A 113 -16.06 12.75 0.16
C ALA A 113 -14.69 12.88 -0.53
N PHE A 114 -13.72 12.04 -0.17
CA PHE A 114 -12.41 12.08 -0.79
C PHE A 114 -12.28 10.96 -1.85
N LEU A 115 -11.93 11.35 -3.08
CA LEU A 115 -11.72 10.44 -4.21
C LEU A 115 -10.53 9.51 -3.97
N ARG A 116 -9.48 10.04 -3.36
CA ARG A 116 -8.25 9.31 -3.01
C ARG A 116 -7.72 9.77 -1.66
N ARG A 117 -7.04 8.87 -0.97
CA ARG A 117 -6.45 9.14 0.34
C ARG A 117 -5.15 8.37 0.50
N GLU A 118 -4.04 9.09 0.53
CA GLU A 118 -2.71 8.53 0.71
C GLU A 118 -2.14 8.99 2.04
N SER A 119 -1.62 8.07 2.84
CA SER A 119 -1.01 8.41 4.12
C SER A 119 0.52 8.30 4.06
N PHE A 120 1.20 9.23 4.72
CA PHE A 120 2.65 9.26 4.84
C PHE A 120 3.09 9.67 6.24
N ALA A 121 4.40 9.65 6.50
CA ALA A 121 4.97 9.92 7.82
C ALA A 121 4.37 9.02 8.94
N LYS A 122 4.19 7.72 8.66
CA LYS A 122 3.55 6.75 9.59
C LYS A 122 2.12 7.18 9.96
N SER A 123 1.32 7.54 8.98
CA SER A 123 -0.07 7.99 9.10
C SER A 123 -0.27 9.26 9.93
N ARG A 124 0.79 10.08 10.13
CA ARG A 124 0.67 11.37 10.81
C ARG A 124 0.21 12.50 9.89
N ALA A 125 0.38 12.36 8.59
CA ALA A 125 -0.10 13.26 7.57
C ALA A 125 -0.71 12.47 6.42
N GLU A 126 -1.67 13.07 5.73
CA GLU A 126 -2.36 12.46 4.61
C GLU A 126 -2.48 13.47 3.46
N ILE A 127 -2.44 12.96 2.25
CA ILE A 127 -2.87 13.70 1.05
C ILE A 127 -4.22 13.12 0.66
N VAL A 128 -5.18 13.99 0.44
CA VAL A 128 -6.51 13.61 -0.02
C VAL A 128 -6.83 14.35 -1.32
N ALA A 129 -7.50 13.67 -2.23
CA ALA A 129 -8.05 14.29 -3.43
C ALA A 129 -9.55 14.48 -3.27
N MET A 130 -10.05 15.67 -3.57
CA MET A 130 -11.46 16.00 -3.55
C MET A 130 -11.87 16.75 -4.81
N GLU A 131 -13.04 16.44 -5.32
CA GLU A 131 -13.66 17.22 -6.39
C GLU A 131 -14.34 18.46 -5.82
N VAL A 132 -14.23 19.56 -6.55
CA VAL A 132 -14.88 20.83 -6.19
C VAL A 132 -16.15 20.99 -7.03
N ASP A 133 -17.27 20.73 -6.44
CA ASP A 133 -18.58 20.99 -7.06
C ASP A 133 -18.91 22.49 -7.09
N ALA A 134 -19.89 22.88 -7.90
CA ALA A 134 -20.28 24.27 -8.06
C ALA A 134 -20.84 24.92 -6.77
N ASP A 135 -21.43 24.11 -5.89
CA ASP A 135 -21.97 24.51 -4.58
C ASP A 135 -20.96 24.40 -3.44
N ASN A 136 -19.74 23.87 -3.72
CA ASN A 136 -18.67 23.78 -2.74
C ASN A 136 -18.22 25.20 -2.31
N LYS A 137 -18.06 25.39 -1.00
CA LYS A 137 -17.63 26.69 -0.40
C LYS A 137 -16.28 27.19 -0.91
N LEU A 138 -15.46 26.32 -1.48
CA LEU A 138 -14.17 26.68 -2.08
C LEU A 138 -14.31 27.18 -3.52
N CYS A 139 -15.41 26.88 -4.20
CA CYS A 139 -15.62 27.30 -5.58
C CYS A 139 -15.61 28.81 -5.69
N GLY A 140 -14.84 29.35 -6.64
CA GLY A 140 -14.67 30.80 -6.86
C GLY A 140 -13.74 31.50 -5.88
N LYS A 141 -13.18 30.83 -4.87
CA LYS A 141 -12.25 31.40 -3.89
C LYS A 141 -10.81 31.27 -4.34
N LYS A 142 -9.98 32.25 -3.96
CA LYS A 142 -8.51 32.14 -4.06
C LYS A 142 -7.97 31.36 -2.86
N LEU A 143 -6.86 30.64 -3.06
CA LEU A 143 -6.25 29.86 -1.98
C LEU A 143 -5.84 30.72 -0.78
N MET A 144 -5.46 31.97 -0.97
CA MET A 144 -5.17 32.92 0.12
C MET A 144 -6.39 33.23 0.99
N GLU A 145 -7.60 32.92 0.53
CA GLU A 145 -8.86 33.13 1.26
C GLU A 145 -9.27 31.90 2.08
N LEU A 146 -8.62 30.74 1.90
CA LEU A 146 -8.92 29.50 2.62
C LEU A 146 -9.00 29.67 4.15
N PRO A 147 -8.13 30.45 4.82
CA PRO A 147 -8.23 30.66 6.27
C PRO A 147 -9.51 31.35 6.74
N ARG A 148 -10.28 31.93 5.82
CA ARG A 148 -11.60 32.52 6.11
C ARG A 148 -12.75 31.54 5.95
N VAL A 149 -12.51 30.46 5.18
CA VAL A 149 -13.49 29.39 4.89
C VAL A 149 -13.30 28.22 5.83
N LEU A 150 -12.05 27.84 6.07
CA LEU A 150 -11.64 26.72 6.90
C LEU A 150 -11.04 27.22 8.22
N ARG A 151 -11.48 26.67 9.34
CA ARG A 151 -10.96 27.00 10.69
C ARG A 151 -9.61 26.34 10.98
N HIS A 152 -9.22 25.38 10.16
CA HIS A 152 -7.98 24.62 10.30
C HIS A 152 -7.05 24.85 9.12
N ARG A 153 -5.75 24.71 9.38
CA ARG A 153 -4.75 24.83 8.33
C ARG A 153 -4.71 23.56 7.50
N VAL A 154 -4.96 23.70 6.21
CA VAL A 154 -4.72 22.70 5.18
C VAL A 154 -3.81 23.31 4.12
N LEU A 155 -3.00 22.47 3.48
CA LEU A 155 -2.19 22.89 2.34
C LEU A 155 -2.77 22.25 1.07
N VAL A 156 -3.06 23.05 0.08
CA VAL A 156 -3.39 22.58 -1.27
C VAL A 156 -2.07 22.39 -2.02
N CYS A 157 -1.70 21.12 -2.25
CA CYS A 157 -0.43 20.76 -2.86
C CYS A 157 -0.47 20.84 -4.38
N ALA A 158 -1.61 20.46 -4.97
CA ALA A 158 -1.83 20.48 -6.41
C ALA A 158 -3.32 20.66 -6.72
N VAL A 159 -3.61 21.08 -7.93
CA VAL A 159 -4.97 21.12 -8.48
C VAL A 159 -4.92 20.55 -9.89
N ARG A 160 -5.80 19.57 -10.18
CA ARG A 160 -6.02 19.09 -11.55
C ARG A 160 -7.28 19.74 -12.11
N ARG A 161 -7.17 20.29 -13.31
CA ARG A 161 -8.28 20.90 -14.05
C ARG A 161 -8.32 20.30 -15.45
N GLY A 162 -9.25 19.40 -15.69
CA GLY A 162 -9.23 18.57 -16.91
C GLY A 162 -7.97 17.74 -16.97
N GLU A 163 -7.18 17.89 -18.02
CA GLU A 163 -5.92 17.17 -18.24
C GLU A 163 -4.69 17.91 -17.68
N GLU A 164 -4.85 19.16 -17.21
CA GLU A 164 -3.74 19.97 -16.73
C GLU A 164 -3.58 19.87 -15.21
N ALA A 165 -2.33 19.79 -14.74
CA ALA A 165 -1.98 19.80 -13.32
C ALA A 165 -1.24 21.10 -12.97
N PHE A 166 -1.66 21.74 -11.87
CA PHE A 166 -1.11 22.99 -11.36
C PHE A 166 -0.54 22.79 -9.97
N ILE A 167 0.60 23.43 -9.69
CA ILE A 167 1.08 23.67 -8.33
C ILE A 167 0.63 25.10 -7.98
N PRO A 168 -0.46 25.23 -7.20
CA PRO A 168 -1.11 26.52 -7.04
C PRO A 168 -0.39 27.39 -6.01
N ASP A 169 -0.38 28.68 -6.25
CA ASP A 169 -0.01 29.71 -5.27
C ASP A 169 -1.26 30.31 -4.59
N GLY A 170 -1.06 31.26 -3.68
CA GLY A 170 -2.16 31.91 -2.95
C GLY A 170 -3.16 32.65 -3.85
N SER A 171 -2.76 33.09 -5.05
CA SER A 171 -3.61 33.80 -6.00
C SER A 171 -4.46 32.87 -6.88
N PHE A 172 -4.18 31.57 -6.87
CA PHE A 172 -4.92 30.58 -7.66
C PHE A 172 -6.38 30.52 -7.25
N ALA A 173 -7.27 30.68 -8.22
CA ALA A 173 -8.72 30.60 -8.00
C ALA A 173 -9.24 29.20 -8.31
N ILE A 174 -9.84 28.57 -7.32
CA ILE A 174 -10.51 27.27 -7.42
C ILE A 174 -11.79 27.40 -8.25
N ARG A 175 -12.09 26.44 -9.10
CA ARG A 175 -13.28 26.39 -9.95
C ARG A 175 -14.04 25.08 -9.77
N ALA A 176 -15.31 25.09 -10.13
CA ALA A 176 -16.09 23.87 -10.25
C ALA A 176 -15.44 22.91 -11.25
N GLY A 177 -15.39 21.62 -10.92
CA GLY A 177 -14.73 20.57 -11.71
C GLY A 177 -13.22 20.44 -11.46
N ASP A 178 -12.63 21.29 -10.58
CA ASP A 178 -11.26 21.09 -10.13
C ASP A 178 -11.17 19.89 -9.19
N GLU A 179 -10.12 19.10 -9.34
CA GLU A 179 -9.72 18.09 -8.35
C GLU A 179 -8.56 18.67 -7.52
N GLY A 180 -8.86 19.00 -6.27
CA GLY A 180 -7.88 19.57 -5.34
C GLY A 180 -7.19 18.49 -4.51
N TYR A 181 -5.87 18.54 -4.43
CA TYR A 181 -5.04 17.67 -3.59
C TYR A 181 -4.63 18.43 -2.34
N LEU A 182 -5.19 18.03 -1.18
CA LEU A 182 -4.97 18.68 0.10
C LEU A 182 -4.16 17.81 1.03
N THR A 183 -3.27 18.43 1.81
CA THR A 183 -2.57 17.74 2.89
C THR A 183 -2.80 18.40 4.23
N ALA A 184 -3.00 17.58 5.24
CA ALA A 184 -3.09 17.97 6.64
C ALA A 184 -2.95 16.73 7.55
N PRO A 185 -2.84 16.91 8.89
CA PRO A 185 -3.01 15.82 9.83
C PRO A 185 -4.40 15.17 9.68
N ALA A 186 -4.47 13.82 9.86
CA ALA A 186 -5.70 13.06 9.63
C ALA A 186 -6.92 13.60 10.39
N ALA A 187 -6.75 14.01 11.65
CA ALA A 187 -7.82 14.61 12.47
C ALA A 187 -8.31 15.97 11.90
N THR A 188 -7.46 16.68 11.20
CA THR A 188 -7.81 17.96 10.55
C THR A 188 -8.63 17.71 9.30
N LEU A 189 -8.29 16.71 8.49
CA LEU A 189 -9.02 16.36 7.27
C LEU A 189 -10.47 15.97 7.56
N SER A 190 -10.72 15.19 8.61
CA SER A 190 -12.09 14.86 9.02
C SER A 190 -12.94 16.12 9.31
N ARG A 191 -12.36 17.09 10.02
CA ARG A 191 -13.04 18.37 10.30
C ARG A 191 -13.23 19.22 9.03
N THR A 192 -12.30 19.17 8.10
CA THR A 192 -12.39 19.87 6.82
C THR A 192 -13.59 19.38 6.01
N VAL A 193 -13.86 18.06 6.00
CA VAL A 193 -15.07 17.50 5.37
C VAL A 193 -16.34 18.11 5.96
N ASP A 194 -16.43 18.17 7.29
CA ASP A 194 -17.61 18.74 7.97
C ASP A 194 -17.75 20.25 7.67
N GLU A 195 -16.66 21.01 7.67
CA GLU A 195 -16.67 22.45 7.39
C GLU A 195 -17.06 22.78 5.95
N LEU A 196 -16.64 21.94 5.00
CA LEU A 196 -16.99 22.10 3.59
C LEU A 196 -18.38 21.56 3.26
N GLY A 197 -19.00 20.79 4.17
CA GLY A 197 -20.32 20.20 3.95
C GLY A 197 -20.30 18.99 3.01
N LEU A 198 -19.12 18.38 2.85
CA LEU A 198 -18.92 17.18 2.02
C LEU A 198 -19.33 15.93 2.82
N ARG A 199 -20.58 15.47 2.66
CA ARG A 199 -21.09 14.25 3.28
C ARG A 199 -21.74 13.37 2.25
#